data_40ccf77daae8985c5881d9ea942ea9a2
#
_entry.id   40ccf77daae8985c5881d9ea942ea9a2
#
_cell.length_a   1.000
_cell.length_b   1.000
_cell.length_c   1.000
_cell.angle_alpha   90.00
_cell.angle_beta   90.00
_cell.angle_gamma   90.00
#
_symmetry.space_group_name_H-M   'P 1'
#
loop_
_entity.id
_entity.type
_entity.pdbx_description
1 polymer ?
#
loop_
_entity_poly.entity_id
_entity_poly.type
_entity_poly.pdbx_seq_one_letter_code
_entity_poly.pdbx_strand_id
1 'polypeptide(L)'
;LVNTVRRIESTARQREALVALGTLAAGLAHELNNPASAATRAADTLQSTSTALLVALSHLAATGISPEQFTVLNDLRLRVSDSGDEPAPTAIALADREDELSEWLVDHEVDRDWEIAPALAAAGADVEWCEEVARGLPGAALGPAMEWVGASLANAALLREVKEATRRISTLVAAVRSYSQMDRASLQTTDLVEGLDSTLVMLAHKLGDRIQVQKRYAPGLPPIEAMAGELNQVWTNLVDNAIDAMEGPGTLGVSARLDGEDWVVVEISDTGHGMPTEVSAHAFEPFFTTKEVGKGTGLGLDISRRIVVGRHSGEITIESGPEGTLVRVRLPTRHAGET
;
A
#
# COMPACT_ATOMS: atom_id res chain seq x y z
N LEU A 1 41.68 8.51 -27.17
CA LEU A 1 41.49 9.24 -25.90
C LEU A 1 39.98 9.28 -25.52
N VAL A 2 39.09 9.73 -26.38
CA VAL A 2 37.63 9.85 -26.11
C VAL A 2 37.00 8.50 -25.75
N ASN A 3 37.32 7.41 -26.47
CA ASN A 3 36.81 6.08 -26.18
C ASN A 3 37.34 5.48 -24.85
N THR A 4 38.57 5.88 -24.45
CA THR A 4 39.17 5.44 -23.18
C THR A 4 38.52 6.16 -21.99
N VAL A 5 38.24 7.47 -22.13
CA VAL A 5 37.55 8.25 -21.11
C VAL A 5 36.11 7.74 -20.90
N ARG A 6 35.34 7.52 -21.96
CA ARG A 6 33.97 6.91 -21.88
C ARG A 6 33.98 5.54 -21.23
N ARG A 7 35.00 4.72 -21.48
CA ARG A 7 35.14 3.40 -20.89
C ARG A 7 35.51 3.46 -19.39
N ILE A 8 36.32 4.43 -18.98
CA ILE A 8 36.63 4.67 -17.57
C ILE A 8 35.41 5.19 -16.82
N GLU A 9 34.71 6.16 -17.41
CA GLU A 9 33.44 6.68 -16.84
C GLU A 9 32.37 5.60 -16.70
N SER A 10 32.19 4.73 -17.71
CA SER A 10 31.24 3.63 -17.61
C SER A 10 31.61 2.64 -16.53
N THR A 11 32.92 2.34 -16.35
CA THR A 11 33.41 1.43 -15.32
C THR A 11 33.32 2.04 -13.91
N ALA A 12 33.55 3.36 -13.80
CA ALA A 12 33.37 4.08 -12.53
C ALA A 12 31.89 4.12 -12.12
N ARG A 13 30.97 4.45 -13.05
CA ARG A 13 29.51 4.41 -12.83
C ARG A 13 29.02 3.01 -12.46
N GLN A 14 29.55 1.98 -13.10
CA GLN A 14 29.22 0.59 -12.80
C GLN A 14 29.71 0.18 -11.39
N ARG A 15 30.87 0.67 -10.95
CA ARG A 15 31.36 0.47 -9.58
C ARG A 15 30.55 1.24 -8.55
N GLU A 16 30.19 2.49 -8.81
CA GLU A 16 29.30 3.28 -7.93
C GLU A 16 27.91 2.61 -7.81
N ALA A 17 27.35 2.13 -8.93
CA ALA A 17 26.10 1.39 -8.92
C ALA A 17 26.20 0.07 -8.13
N LEU A 18 27.34 -0.65 -8.23
CA LEU A 18 27.57 -1.88 -7.46
C LEU A 18 27.78 -1.61 -5.96
N VAL A 19 28.44 -0.51 -5.59
CA VAL A 19 28.58 -0.12 -4.17
C VAL A 19 27.23 0.34 -3.61
N ALA A 20 26.48 1.16 -4.35
CA ALA A 20 25.11 1.52 -4.00
C ALA A 20 24.21 0.29 -3.89
N LEU A 21 24.30 -0.67 -4.83
CA LEU A 21 23.57 -1.93 -4.80
C LEU A 21 23.97 -2.80 -3.59
N GLY A 22 25.25 -2.79 -3.19
CA GLY A 22 25.70 -3.52 -1.99
C GLY A 22 25.13 -2.97 -0.69
N THR A 23 25.07 -1.66 -0.55
CA THR A 23 24.44 -0.99 0.61
C THR A 23 22.92 -1.17 0.58
N LEU A 24 22.32 -1.06 -0.62
CA LEU A 24 20.91 -1.30 -0.87
C LEU A 24 20.52 -2.78 -0.63
N ALA A 25 21.39 -3.75 -0.98
CA ALA A 25 21.11 -5.18 -0.82
C ALA A 25 20.91 -5.58 0.64
N ALA A 26 21.64 -5.00 1.57
CA ALA A 26 21.46 -5.28 3.00
C ALA A 26 20.13 -4.72 3.53
N GLY A 27 19.77 -3.50 3.16
CA GLY A 27 18.48 -2.88 3.49
C GLY A 27 17.30 -3.64 2.85
N LEU A 28 17.42 -3.97 1.55
CA LEU A 28 16.42 -4.74 0.83
C LEU A 28 16.23 -6.17 1.38
N ALA A 29 17.32 -6.84 1.78
CA ALA A 29 17.21 -8.14 2.41
C ALA A 29 16.42 -8.06 3.72
N HIS A 30 16.63 -7.01 4.51
CA HIS A 30 15.86 -6.78 5.74
C HIS A 30 14.40 -6.45 5.45
N GLU A 31 14.13 -5.55 4.49
CA GLU A 31 12.79 -5.17 4.05
C GLU A 31 12.00 -6.30 3.39
N LEU A 32 12.66 -7.26 2.72
CA LEU A 32 12.03 -8.46 2.17
C LEU A 32 11.78 -9.52 3.25
N ASN A 33 12.72 -9.68 4.18
CA ASN A 33 12.61 -10.69 5.24
C ASN A 33 11.48 -10.38 6.22
N ASN A 34 11.17 -9.10 6.47
CA ASN A 34 10.09 -8.70 7.37
C ASN A 34 8.72 -9.21 6.91
N PRO A 35 8.20 -8.87 5.72
CA PRO A 35 6.93 -9.39 5.25
C PRO A 35 6.96 -10.90 4.98
N ALA A 36 8.09 -11.48 4.53
CA ALA A 36 8.21 -12.92 4.35
C ALA A 36 8.04 -13.68 5.67
N SER A 37 8.68 -13.19 6.74
CA SER A 37 8.53 -13.76 8.08
C SER A 37 7.11 -13.59 8.65
N ALA A 38 6.46 -12.44 8.39
CA ALA A 38 5.07 -12.21 8.77
C ALA A 38 4.15 -13.20 8.03
N ALA A 39 4.29 -13.32 6.71
CA ALA A 39 3.49 -14.26 5.91
C ALA A 39 3.67 -15.71 6.38
N THR A 40 4.90 -16.13 6.71
CA THR A 40 5.18 -17.48 7.19
C THR A 40 4.50 -17.73 8.53
N ARG A 41 4.64 -16.83 9.50
CA ARG A 41 3.97 -16.96 10.81
C ARG A 41 2.44 -16.99 10.67
N ALA A 42 1.88 -16.09 9.85
CA ALA A 42 0.45 -16.06 9.61
C ALA A 42 -0.05 -17.36 8.93
N ALA A 43 0.72 -17.92 7.98
CA ALA A 43 0.39 -19.19 7.34
C ALA A 43 0.45 -20.39 8.30
N ASP A 44 1.47 -20.44 9.17
CA ASP A 44 1.60 -21.49 10.19
C ASP A 44 0.42 -21.43 11.19
N THR A 45 0.07 -20.23 11.65
CA THR A 45 -1.07 -20.02 12.54
C THR A 45 -2.40 -20.35 11.83
N LEU A 46 -2.54 -20.01 10.55
CA LEU A 46 -3.74 -20.31 9.75
C LEU A 46 -4.03 -21.79 9.68
N GLN A 47 -3.00 -22.64 9.62
CA GLN A 47 -3.18 -24.09 9.60
C GLN A 47 -3.85 -24.60 10.89
N SER A 48 -3.39 -24.15 12.06
CA SER A 48 -3.97 -24.51 13.36
C SER A 48 -5.39 -23.93 13.53
N THR A 49 -5.61 -22.67 13.16
CA THR A 49 -6.91 -21.99 13.28
C THR A 49 -7.94 -22.60 12.32
N SER A 50 -7.51 -23.03 11.13
CA SER A 50 -8.40 -23.75 10.20
C SER A 50 -8.88 -25.10 10.77
N THR A 51 -8.02 -25.80 11.51
CA THR A 51 -8.41 -27.02 12.21
C THR A 51 -9.42 -26.72 13.33
N ALA A 52 -9.18 -25.68 14.12
CA ALA A 52 -10.10 -25.23 15.15
C ALA A 52 -11.46 -24.83 14.58
N LEU A 53 -11.48 -24.13 13.43
CA LEU A 53 -12.71 -23.76 12.71
C LEU A 53 -13.55 -24.99 12.33
N LEU A 54 -12.93 -26.05 11.82
CA LEU A 54 -13.65 -27.28 11.44
C LEU A 54 -14.19 -28.01 12.69
N VAL A 55 -13.44 -28.02 13.78
CA VAL A 55 -13.90 -28.58 15.04
C VAL A 55 -15.09 -27.80 15.59
N ALA A 56 -14.99 -26.46 15.65
CA ALA A 56 -16.08 -25.60 16.11
C ALA A 56 -17.35 -25.76 15.23
N LEU A 57 -17.18 -25.87 13.91
CA LEU A 57 -18.29 -26.15 12.99
C LEU A 57 -18.95 -27.50 13.29
N SER A 58 -18.17 -28.53 13.61
CA SER A 58 -18.69 -29.85 13.96
C SER A 58 -19.46 -29.81 15.29
N HIS A 59 -18.94 -29.06 16.27
CA HIS A 59 -19.66 -28.84 17.55
C HIS A 59 -20.99 -28.12 17.31
N LEU A 60 -20.95 -27.02 16.53
CA LEU A 60 -22.16 -26.26 16.20
C LEU A 60 -23.20 -27.13 15.48
N ALA A 61 -22.78 -27.93 14.52
CA ALA A 61 -23.68 -28.86 13.82
C ALA A 61 -24.32 -29.92 14.78
N ALA A 62 -23.57 -30.36 15.79
CA ALA A 62 -24.06 -31.33 16.78
C ALA A 62 -25.13 -30.74 17.73
N THR A 63 -25.26 -29.41 17.83
CA THR A 63 -26.33 -28.77 18.64
C THR A 63 -27.70 -28.82 17.99
N GLY A 64 -27.81 -29.29 16.75
CA GLY A 64 -29.07 -29.34 16.01
C GLY A 64 -29.56 -27.98 15.49
N ILE A 65 -28.66 -27.03 15.30
CA ILE A 65 -28.97 -25.72 14.68
C ILE A 65 -29.66 -25.92 13.32
N SER A 66 -30.74 -25.16 13.06
CA SER A 66 -31.46 -25.26 11.78
C SER A 66 -30.68 -24.54 10.65
N PRO A 67 -30.92 -24.89 9.38
CA PRO A 67 -30.31 -24.20 8.23
C PRO A 67 -30.60 -22.70 8.23
N GLU A 68 -31.79 -22.29 8.65
CA GLU A 68 -32.20 -20.90 8.74
C GLU A 68 -31.38 -20.13 9.83
N GLN A 69 -31.23 -20.76 10.99
CA GLN A 69 -30.43 -20.21 12.10
C GLN A 69 -28.97 -20.08 11.70
N PHE A 70 -28.41 -21.08 11.00
CA PHE A 70 -27.05 -21.02 10.49
C PHE A 70 -26.87 -19.88 9.45
N THR A 71 -27.89 -19.69 8.59
CA THR A 71 -27.86 -18.59 7.60
C THR A 71 -27.81 -17.23 8.30
N VAL A 72 -28.67 -17.01 9.30
CA VAL A 72 -28.67 -15.77 10.09
C VAL A 72 -27.32 -15.55 10.79
N LEU A 73 -26.78 -16.58 11.44
CA LEU A 73 -25.46 -16.51 12.08
C LEU A 73 -24.36 -16.15 11.08
N ASN A 74 -24.36 -16.77 9.90
CA ASN A 74 -23.38 -16.48 8.86
C ASN A 74 -23.53 -15.04 8.32
N ASP A 75 -24.75 -14.54 8.15
CA ASP A 75 -24.98 -13.15 7.71
C ASP A 75 -24.50 -12.15 8.76
N LEU A 76 -24.72 -12.41 10.05
CA LEU A 76 -24.19 -11.63 11.16
C LEU A 76 -22.65 -11.59 11.13
N ARG A 77 -22.02 -12.75 10.95
CA ARG A 77 -20.57 -12.87 10.81
C ARG A 77 -20.03 -12.08 9.61
N LEU A 78 -20.70 -12.12 8.45
CA LEU A 78 -20.29 -11.39 7.26
C LEU A 78 -20.38 -9.88 7.46
N ARG A 79 -21.40 -9.36 8.14
CA ARG A 79 -21.55 -7.93 8.44
C ARG A 79 -20.33 -7.38 9.20
N VAL A 80 -19.84 -8.13 10.19
CA VAL A 80 -18.66 -7.76 10.98
C VAL A 80 -17.37 -7.91 10.17
N SER A 81 -17.28 -8.94 9.32
CA SER A 81 -16.10 -9.15 8.46
C SER A 81 -15.91 -8.07 7.38
N ASP A 82 -17.01 -7.46 6.90
CA ASP A 82 -16.99 -6.46 5.82
C ASP A 82 -16.80 -5.01 6.33
N SER A 83 -16.82 -4.80 7.65
CA SER A 83 -16.62 -3.47 8.27
C SER A 83 -15.20 -2.91 8.13
N GLY A 84 -14.37 -3.49 7.28
CA GLY A 84 -12.95 -3.19 7.08
C GLY A 84 -12.60 -1.84 6.47
N ASP A 85 -13.57 -0.95 6.17
CA ASP A 85 -13.34 0.39 5.63
C ASP A 85 -13.37 1.50 6.70
N GLU A 86 -13.64 1.16 7.96
CA GLU A 86 -13.54 2.14 9.05
C GLU A 86 -12.07 2.33 9.50
N PRO A 87 -11.69 3.56 9.89
CA PRO A 87 -10.35 3.79 10.42
C PRO A 87 -10.08 2.87 11.61
N ALA A 88 -8.91 2.22 11.61
CA ALA A 88 -8.51 1.29 12.66
C ALA A 88 -8.69 1.95 14.05
N PRO A 89 -9.38 1.30 14.99
CA PRO A 89 -9.57 1.82 16.33
C PRO A 89 -8.20 2.03 17.01
N THR A 90 -8.12 2.97 17.94
CA THR A 90 -6.92 3.14 18.74
C THR A 90 -6.66 1.88 19.57
N ALA A 91 -5.40 1.63 19.95
CA ALA A 91 -5.04 0.46 20.76
C ALA A 91 -5.81 0.40 22.08
N ILE A 92 -6.13 1.56 22.67
CA ILE A 92 -6.94 1.68 23.90
C ILE A 92 -8.38 1.25 23.61
N ALA A 93 -9.00 1.80 22.56
CA ALA A 93 -10.38 1.46 22.22
C ALA A 93 -10.55 -0.01 21.81
N LEU A 94 -9.50 -0.62 21.25
CA LEU A 94 -9.50 -2.05 20.94
C LEU A 94 -9.44 -2.89 22.21
N ALA A 95 -8.55 -2.53 23.17
CA ALA A 95 -8.44 -3.22 24.45
C ALA A 95 -9.72 -3.10 25.28
N ASP A 96 -10.32 -1.91 25.37
CA ASP A 96 -11.59 -1.69 26.07
C ASP A 96 -12.70 -2.58 25.49
N ARG A 97 -12.78 -2.66 24.15
CA ARG A 97 -13.77 -3.52 23.46
C ARG A 97 -13.51 -5.01 23.69
N GLU A 98 -12.24 -5.42 23.73
CA GLU A 98 -11.84 -6.80 24.02
C GLU A 98 -12.27 -7.21 25.44
N ASP A 99 -12.06 -6.34 26.41
CA ASP A 99 -12.46 -6.56 27.82
C ASP A 99 -13.99 -6.67 27.94
N GLU A 100 -14.76 -5.78 27.32
CA GLU A 100 -16.23 -5.82 27.32
C GLU A 100 -16.77 -7.11 26.68
N LEU A 101 -16.18 -7.55 25.58
CA LEU A 101 -16.57 -8.78 24.90
C LEU A 101 -16.22 -10.02 25.71
N SER A 102 -15.03 -10.02 26.36
CA SER A 102 -14.60 -11.11 27.25
C SER A 102 -15.56 -11.26 28.44
N GLU A 103 -15.94 -10.15 29.09
CA GLU A 103 -16.92 -10.15 30.20
C GLU A 103 -18.27 -10.71 29.74
N TRP A 104 -18.77 -10.26 28.58
CA TRP A 104 -20.02 -10.76 28.01
C TRP A 104 -19.99 -12.27 27.74
N LEU A 105 -18.88 -12.77 27.15
CA LEU A 105 -18.70 -14.20 26.85
C LEU A 105 -18.69 -15.05 28.11
N VAL A 106 -18.01 -14.59 29.16
CA VAL A 106 -17.99 -15.27 30.47
C VAL A 106 -19.37 -15.32 31.12
N ASP A 107 -20.11 -14.20 31.09
CA ASP A 107 -21.47 -14.12 31.64
C ASP A 107 -22.48 -15.05 30.92
N HIS A 108 -22.18 -15.39 29.66
CA HIS A 108 -22.99 -16.29 28.86
C HIS A 108 -22.47 -17.73 28.80
N GLU A 109 -21.54 -18.07 29.72
CA GLU A 109 -20.95 -19.41 29.85
C GLU A 109 -20.28 -19.89 28.54
N VAL A 110 -19.69 -18.98 27.75
CA VAL A 110 -18.94 -19.31 26.55
C VAL A 110 -17.49 -19.56 26.93
N ASP A 111 -17.02 -20.78 26.68
CA ASP A 111 -15.64 -21.17 26.93
C ASP A 111 -14.68 -20.46 25.94
N ARG A 112 -13.41 -20.30 26.37
CA ARG A 112 -12.32 -19.75 25.53
C ARG A 112 -12.54 -18.29 25.13
N ASP A 113 -13.13 -17.50 26.00
CA ASP A 113 -13.32 -16.05 25.83
C ASP A 113 -12.02 -15.35 25.41
N TRP A 114 -10.86 -15.71 26.01
CA TRP A 114 -9.54 -15.17 25.68
C TRP A 114 -9.06 -15.42 24.24
N GLU A 115 -9.63 -16.36 23.49
CA GLU A 115 -9.34 -16.57 22.08
C GLU A 115 -10.41 -15.91 21.19
N ILE A 116 -11.66 -15.85 21.64
CA ILE A 116 -12.80 -15.36 20.88
C ILE A 116 -12.89 -13.84 20.92
N ALA A 117 -12.77 -13.21 22.12
CA ALA A 117 -12.94 -11.78 22.29
C ALA A 117 -11.95 -10.95 21.44
N PRO A 118 -10.64 -11.27 21.37
CA PRO A 118 -9.72 -10.54 20.50
C PRO A 118 -10.11 -10.61 19.01
N ALA A 119 -10.58 -11.77 18.52
CA ALA A 119 -10.99 -11.94 17.14
C ALA A 119 -12.26 -11.14 16.81
N LEU A 120 -13.23 -11.10 17.72
CA LEU A 120 -14.44 -10.31 17.60
C LEU A 120 -14.13 -8.80 17.63
N ALA A 121 -13.34 -8.35 18.62
CA ALA A 121 -12.95 -6.94 18.76
C ALA A 121 -12.22 -6.43 17.54
N ALA A 122 -11.24 -7.21 17.03
CA ALA A 122 -10.48 -6.87 15.83
C ALA A 122 -11.33 -6.83 14.55
N ALA A 123 -12.43 -7.57 14.51
CA ALA A 123 -13.39 -7.52 13.41
C ALA A 123 -14.43 -6.39 13.55
N GLY A 124 -14.45 -5.68 14.69
CA GLY A 124 -15.39 -4.60 14.94
C GLY A 124 -16.72 -5.02 15.56
N ALA A 125 -16.83 -6.27 16.06
CA ALA A 125 -17.99 -6.70 16.82
C ALA A 125 -18.05 -5.96 18.17
N ASP A 126 -19.27 -5.78 18.68
CA ASP A 126 -19.57 -5.22 19.99
C ASP A 126 -20.55 -6.11 20.77
N VAL A 127 -20.86 -5.72 21.99
CA VAL A 127 -21.82 -6.45 22.85
C VAL A 127 -23.20 -6.51 22.21
N GLU A 128 -23.64 -5.48 21.49
CA GLU A 128 -24.97 -5.48 20.82
C GLU A 128 -25.02 -6.55 19.72
N TRP A 129 -23.94 -6.71 18.96
CA TRP A 129 -23.80 -7.79 17.99
C TRP A 129 -23.86 -9.17 18.66
N CYS A 130 -23.18 -9.37 19.79
CA CYS A 130 -23.22 -10.62 20.56
C CYS A 130 -24.64 -10.94 21.05
N GLU A 131 -25.39 -9.95 21.52
CA GLU A 131 -26.78 -10.07 21.91
C GLU A 131 -27.69 -10.45 20.73
N GLU A 132 -27.40 -9.93 19.54
CA GLU A 132 -28.12 -10.29 18.32
C GLU A 132 -27.91 -11.78 17.97
N VAL A 133 -26.68 -12.28 18.10
CA VAL A 133 -26.36 -13.70 17.92
C VAL A 133 -27.09 -14.54 18.96
N ALA A 134 -27.03 -14.16 20.24
CA ALA A 134 -27.66 -14.92 21.33
C ALA A 134 -29.20 -15.02 21.17
N ARG A 135 -29.86 -13.97 20.70
CA ARG A 135 -31.32 -13.97 20.43
C ARG A 135 -31.72 -14.89 19.28
N GLY A 136 -30.82 -15.13 18.33
CA GLY A 136 -31.07 -15.95 17.13
C GLY A 136 -30.87 -17.45 17.35
N LEU A 137 -30.26 -17.87 18.47
CA LEU A 137 -29.78 -19.23 18.67
C LEU A 137 -30.38 -19.88 19.95
N PRO A 138 -30.58 -21.22 19.99
CA PRO A 138 -30.79 -21.92 21.23
C PRO A 138 -29.60 -21.76 22.18
N GLY A 139 -29.85 -21.65 23.51
CA GLY A 139 -28.78 -21.46 24.48
C GLY A 139 -27.65 -22.48 24.39
N ALA A 140 -27.91 -23.73 24.14
CA ALA A 140 -26.92 -24.79 23.94
C ALA A 140 -26.03 -24.60 22.68
N ALA A 141 -26.49 -23.81 21.72
CA ALA A 141 -25.74 -23.53 20.47
C ALA A 141 -24.87 -22.26 20.54
N LEU A 142 -25.08 -21.41 21.57
CA LEU A 142 -24.39 -20.12 21.65
C LEU A 142 -22.86 -20.28 21.74
N GLY A 143 -22.34 -21.10 22.68
CA GLY A 143 -20.91 -21.33 22.84
C GLY A 143 -20.26 -21.85 21.55
N PRO A 144 -20.72 -22.96 20.96
CA PRO A 144 -20.21 -23.45 19.68
C PRO A 144 -20.34 -22.46 18.51
N ALA A 145 -21.38 -21.62 18.51
CA ALA A 145 -21.53 -20.57 17.49
C ALA A 145 -20.46 -19.47 17.63
N MET A 146 -20.23 -19.00 18.86
CA MET A 146 -19.20 -17.99 19.12
C MET A 146 -17.79 -18.52 18.83
N GLU A 147 -17.49 -19.78 19.19
CA GLU A 147 -16.24 -20.45 18.80
C GLU A 147 -16.06 -20.50 17.29
N TRP A 148 -17.11 -20.87 16.54
CA TRP A 148 -17.07 -20.94 15.09
C TRP A 148 -16.87 -19.55 14.45
N VAL A 149 -17.59 -18.54 14.95
CA VAL A 149 -17.43 -17.17 14.45
C VAL A 149 -16.03 -16.64 14.76
N GLY A 150 -15.55 -16.78 16.00
CA GLY A 150 -14.22 -16.33 16.41
C GLY A 150 -13.12 -16.96 15.55
N ALA A 151 -13.15 -18.29 15.37
CA ALA A 151 -12.20 -19.01 14.52
C ALA A 151 -12.29 -18.56 13.05
N SER A 152 -13.50 -18.31 12.53
CA SER A 152 -13.71 -17.82 11.17
C SER A 152 -13.12 -16.42 10.94
N LEU A 153 -13.34 -15.51 11.88
CA LEU A 153 -12.80 -14.14 11.83
C LEU A 153 -11.27 -14.13 11.98
N ALA A 154 -10.72 -14.95 12.88
CA ALA A 154 -9.29 -15.13 13.02
C ALA A 154 -8.64 -15.63 11.73
N ASN A 155 -9.24 -16.64 11.07
CA ASN A 155 -8.77 -17.11 9.76
C ASN A 155 -8.83 -16.03 8.69
N ALA A 156 -9.90 -15.25 8.64
CA ALA A 156 -10.02 -14.16 7.68
C ALA A 156 -8.96 -13.06 7.91
N ALA A 157 -8.65 -12.75 9.17
CA ALA A 157 -7.58 -11.81 9.53
C ALA A 157 -6.20 -12.30 9.10
N LEU A 158 -5.86 -13.58 9.37
CA LEU A 158 -4.60 -14.19 8.96
C LEU A 158 -4.44 -14.24 7.44
N LEU A 159 -5.51 -14.54 6.71
CA LEU A 159 -5.49 -14.49 5.23
C LEU A 159 -5.24 -13.07 4.71
N ARG A 160 -5.79 -12.04 5.35
CA ARG A 160 -5.50 -10.64 5.00
C ARG A 160 -4.03 -10.30 5.25
N GLU A 161 -3.46 -10.74 6.38
CA GLU A 161 -2.04 -10.55 6.70
C GLU A 161 -1.13 -11.21 5.65
N VAL A 162 -1.41 -12.46 5.26
CA VAL A 162 -0.66 -13.17 4.20
C VAL A 162 -0.75 -12.43 2.86
N LYS A 163 -1.95 -11.99 2.47
CA LYS A 163 -2.14 -11.23 1.23
C LYS A 163 -1.37 -9.91 1.24
N GLU A 164 -1.44 -9.17 2.34
CA GLU A 164 -0.73 -7.89 2.47
C GLU A 164 0.79 -8.08 2.43
N ALA A 165 1.32 -9.06 3.18
CA ALA A 165 2.73 -9.40 3.16
C ALA A 165 3.21 -9.82 1.75
N THR A 166 2.42 -10.64 1.04
CA THR A 166 2.74 -11.06 -0.33
C THR A 166 2.70 -9.89 -1.30
N ARG A 167 1.72 -8.98 -1.17
CA ARG A 167 1.64 -7.77 -1.98
C ARG A 167 2.86 -6.88 -1.77
N ARG A 168 3.33 -6.72 -0.53
CA ARG A 168 4.55 -5.96 -0.22
C ARG A 168 5.80 -6.59 -0.83
N ILE A 169 5.97 -7.91 -0.73
CA ILE A 169 7.06 -8.62 -1.38
C ILE A 169 7.04 -8.35 -2.89
N SER A 170 5.88 -8.48 -3.53
CA SER A 170 5.72 -8.23 -4.96
C SER A 170 6.09 -6.80 -5.36
N THR A 171 5.70 -5.81 -4.56
CA THR A 171 6.05 -4.39 -4.77
C THR A 171 7.57 -4.17 -4.65
N LEU A 172 8.21 -4.75 -3.63
CA LEU A 172 9.65 -4.67 -3.43
C LEU A 172 10.41 -5.33 -4.58
N VAL A 173 9.98 -6.53 -5.00
CA VAL A 173 10.58 -7.24 -6.14
C VAL A 173 10.43 -6.45 -7.43
N ALA A 174 9.27 -5.84 -7.68
CA ALA A 174 9.05 -4.97 -8.83
C ALA A 174 9.97 -3.75 -8.82
N ALA A 175 10.15 -3.09 -7.65
CA ALA A 175 11.07 -1.97 -7.48
C ALA A 175 12.53 -2.38 -7.75
N VAL A 176 12.97 -3.52 -7.22
CA VAL A 176 14.31 -4.08 -7.49
C VAL A 176 14.52 -4.41 -8.96
N ARG A 177 13.52 -5.03 -9.58
CA ARG A 177 13.57 -5.37 -11.01
C ARG A 177 13.65 -4.12 -11.89
N SER A 178 12.88 -3.11 -11.60
CA SER A 178 12.93 -1.81 -12.28
C SER A 178 14.29 -1.16 -12.11
N TYR A 179 14.82 -1.17 -10.87
CA TYR A 179 16.18 -0.69 -10.59
C TYR A 179 17.26 -1.44 -11.40
N SER A 180 17.13 -2.78 -11.52
CA SER A 180 18.07 -3.62 -12.27
C SER A 180 17.91 -3.53 -13.79
N GLN A 181 16.71 -3.20 -14.30
CA GLN A 181 16.43 -3.11 -15.74
C GLN A 181 16.66 -1.71 -16.34
N MET A 182 17.11 -0.74 -15.56
CA MET A 182 17.43 0.62 -16.04
C MET A 182 18.39 0.64 -17.24
N ASP A 183 19.16 -0.43 -17.46
CA ASP A 183 20.16 -0.50 -18.55
C ASP A 183 19.58 -0.88 -19.94
N ARG A 184 18.29 -1.24 -20.07
CA ARG A 184 17.72 -1.79 -21.31
C ARG A 184 16.59 -0.98 -21.93
N ALA A 185 16.16 0.10 -21.33
CA ALA A 185 15.11 0.95 -21.91
C ALA A 185 15.68 1.78 -23.07
N SER A 186 15.07 1.66 -24.24
CA SER A 186 15.40 2.50 -25.39
C SER A 186 14.65 3.83 -25.31
N LEU A 187 15.34 4.92 -25.66
CA LEU A 187 14.70 6.21 -25.90
C LEU A 187 13.72 6.09 -27.07
N GLN A 188 12.55 6.65 -26.91
CA GLN A 188 11.51 6.73 -27.93
C GLN A 188 10.75 8.04 -27.83
N THR A 189 10.14 8.43 -28.93
CA THR A 189 9.22 9.58 -28.93
C THR A 189 8.01 9.24 -28.05
N THR A 190 7.83 9.97 -26.95
CA THR A 190 6.87 9.66 -25.89
C THR A 190 5.92 10.83 -25.67
N ASP A 191 4.62 10.54 -25.68
CA ASP A 191 3.59 11.48 -25.25
C ASP A 191 3.43 11.41 -23.73
N LEU A 192 3.76 12.50 -23.04
CA LEU A 192 3.66 12.58 -21.59
C LEU A 192 2.23 12.54 -21.08
N VAL A 193 1.28 13.12 -21.84
CA VAL A 193 -0.14 13.17 -21.43
C VAL A 193 -0.73 11.77 -21.45
N GLU A 194 -0.41 10.97 -22.48
CA GLU A 194 -0.84 9.57 -22.55
C GLU A 194 -0.32 8.76 -21.35
N GLY A 195 0.96 8.96 -20.96
CA GLY A 195 1.55 8.29 -19.79
C GLY A 195 0.89 8.69 -18.47
N LEU A 196 0.62 9.98 -18.29
CA LEU A 196 -0.06 10.51 -17.10
C LEU A 196 -1.50 9.98 -17.00
N ASP A 197 -2.24 10.03 -18.10
CA ASP A 197 -3.63 9.55 -18.14
C ASP A 197 -3.71 8.04 -17.91
N SER A 198 -2.81 7.26 -18.51
CA SER A 198 -2.73 5.81 -18.25
C SER A 198 -2.45 5.49 -16.79
N THR A 199 -1.57 6.27 -16.13
CA THR A 199 -1.29 6.14 -14.71
C THR A 199 -2.51 6.43 -13.85
N LEU A 200 -3.25 7.50 -14.15
CA LEU A 200 -4.48 7.85 -13.42
C LEU A 200 -5.57 6.78 -13.57
N VAL A 201 -5.71 6.20 -14.77
CA VAL A 201 -6.64 5.08 -15.00
C VAL A 201 -6.23 3.86 -14.19
N MET A 202 -4.94 3.53 -14.15
CA MET A 202 -4.42 2.38 -13.39
C MET A 202 -4.64 2.54 -11.88
N LEU A 203 -4.53 3.76 -11.35
CA LEU A 203 -4.72 4.06 -9.94
C LEU A 203 -6.17 4.46 -9.58
N ALA A 204 -7.11 4.39 -10.53
CA ALA A 204 -8.51 4.77 -10.30
C ALA A 204 -9.14 4.05 -9.11
N HIS A 205 -8.78 2.78 -8.88
CA HIS A 205 -9.26 2.00 -7.73
C HIS A 205 -8.83 2.54 -6.36
N LYS A 206 -7.67 3.26 -6.30
CA LYS A 206 -7.19 3.92 -5.07
C LYS A 206 -7.77 5.32 -4.91
N LEU A 207 -7.99 6.03 -6.02
CA LEU A 207 -8.60 7.35 -6.03
C LEU A 207 -10.04 7.31 -5.50
N GLY A 208 -10.80 6.28 -5.91
CA GLY A 208 -12.20 6.12 -5.52
C GLY A 208 -13.04 7.37 -5.81
N ASP A 209 -14.14 7.54 -5.08
CA ASP A 209 -15.02 8.70 -5.21
C ASP A 209 -14.61 9.86 -4.27
N ARG A 210 -13.61 9.65 -3.41
CA ARG A 210 -13.21 10.62 -2.37
C ARG A 210 -12.17 11.63 -2.86
N ILE A 211 -11.37 11.29 -3.87
CA ILE A 211 -10.32 12.15 -4.40
C ILE A 211 -10.73 12.74 -5.74
N GLN A 212 -10.84 14.07 -5.79
CA GLN A 212 -11.13 14.79 -7.03
C GLN A 212 -9.84 14.96 -7.84
N VAL A 213 -9.80 14.42 -9.06
CA VAL A 213 -8.67 14.60 -9.98
C VAL A 213 -8.89 15.83 -10.85
N GLN A 214 -7.96 16.78 -10.81
CA GLN A 214 -7.93 17.99 -11.63
C GLN A 214 -6.79 17.92 -12.64
N LYS A 215 -7.11 17.77 -13.93
CA LYS A 215 -6.15 17.74 -15.03
C LYS A 215 -6.04 19.11 -15.70
N ARG A 216 -4.81 19.59 -15.92
CA ARG A 216 -4.52 20.86 -16.60
C ARG A 216 -3.35 20.69 -17.56
N TYR A 217 -3.61 20.21 -18.76
CA TYR A 217 -2.60 20.03 -19.79
C TYR A 217 -2.64 21.20 -20.77
N ALA A 218 -1.48 21.83 -21.01
CA ALA A 218 -1.37 22.87 -22.02
C ALA A 218 -1.63 22.28 -23.41
N PRO A 219 -2.37 22.97 -24.28
CA PRO A 219 -2.60 22.51 -25.64
C PRO A 219 -1.27 22.52 -26.44
N GLY A 220 -1.06 21.49 -27.27
CA GLY A 220 0.09 21.44 -28.18
C GLY A 220 1.41 21.09 -27.50
N LEU A 221 1.40 20.36 -26.39
CA LEU A 221 2.61 19.80 -25.80
C LEU A 221 3.32 18.90 -26.82
N PRO A 222 4.60 19.14 -27.09
CA PRO A 222 5.36 18.26 -27.99
C PRO A 222 5.64 16.92 -27.29
N PRO A 223 5.69 15.83 -28.06
CA PRO A 223 6.26 14.59 -27.54
C PRO A 223 7.75 14.79 -27.22
N ILE A 224 8.26 14.08 -26.23
CA ILE A 224 9.65 14.15 -25.80
C ILE A 224 10.42 12.86 -26.10
N GLU A 225 11.73 12.91 -26.21
CA GLU A 225 12.58 11.72 -26.28
C GLU A 225 12.78 11.15 -24.89
N ALA A 226 12.13 10.06 -24.56
CA ALA A 226 12.13 9.48 -23.22
C ALA A 226 11.98 7.96 -23.20
N MET A 227 12.29 7.38 -22.08
CA MET A 227 11.97 5.98 -21.78
C MET A 227 10.58 5.91 -21.11
N ALA A 228 9.54 5.73 -21.91
CA ALA A 228 8.14 5.82 -21.50
C ALA A 228 7.82 4.97 -20.26
N GLY A 229 8.33 3.74 -20.18
CA GLY A 229 8.10 2.85 -19.05
C GLY A 229 8.72 3.38 -17.74
N GLU A 230 9.88 4.03 -17.80
CA GLU A 230 10.53 4.65 -16.65
C GLU A 230 9.76 5.89 -16.19
N LEU A 231 9.30 6.73 -17.12
CA LEU A 231 8.47 7.89 -16.76
C LEU A 231 7.12 7.46 -16.18
N ASN A 232 6.49 6.42 -16.70
CA ASN A 232 5.26 5.89 -16.13
C ASN A 232 5.46 5.41 -14.67
N GLN A 233 6.64 4.89 -14.35
CA GLN A 233 6.99 4.57 -12.97
C GLN A 233 7.13 5.83 -12.11
N VAL A 234 7.73 6.90 -12.63
CA VAL A 234 7.78 8.20 -11.91
C VAL A 234 6.36 8.66 -11.62
N TRP A 235 5.48 8.70 -12.62
CA TRP A 235 4.10 9.13 -12.43
C TRP A 235 3.36 8.28 -11.42
N THR A 236 3.50 6.97 -11.48
CA THR A 236 2.88 6.04 -10.53
C THR A 236 3.35 6.31 -9.11
N ASN A 237 4.66 6.48 -8.88
CA ASN A 237 5.21 6.75 -7.57
C ASN A 237 4.71 8.09 -6.99
N LEU A 238 4.66 9.14 -7.82
CA LEU A 238 4.25 10.47 -7.38
C LEU A 238 2.75 10.53 -7.08
N VAL A 239 1.93 9.94 -7.95
CA VAL A 239 0.45 9.89 -7.76
C VAL A 239 0.11 9.02 -6.56
N ASP A 240 0.77 7.87 -6.39
CA ASP A 240 0.53 6.98 -5.24
C ASP A 240 0.90 7.66 -3.92
N ASN A 241 2.01 8.40 -3.87
CA ASN A 241 2.40 9.18 -2.70
C ASN A 241 1.40 10.30 -2.39
N ALA A 242 0.88 10.97 -3.41
CA ALA A 242 -0.14 12.00 -3.26
C ALA A 242 -1.46 11.44 -2.69
N ILE A 243 -1.89 10.27 -3.19
CA ILE A 243 -3.08 9.56 -2.68
C ILE A 243 -2.88 9.19 -1.21
N ASP A 244 -1.73 8.60 -0.87
CA ASP A 244 -1.43 8.18 0.51
C ASP A 244 -1.36 9.37 1.50
N ALA A 245 -0.94 10.57 1.03
CA ALA A 245 -0.90 11.77 1.86
C ALA A 245 -2.29 12.36 2.15
N MET A 246 -3.28 12.01 1.33
CA MET A 246 -4.68 12.46 1.46
C MET A 246 -5.54 11.44 2.21
N GLU A 247 -5.32 11.16 3.44
CA GLU A 247 -6.02 10.16 4.27
C GLU A 247 -7.57 10.17 4.21
N GLY A 248 -8.16 11.10 3.44
CA GLY A 248 -9.61 11.32 3.27
C GLY A 248 -9.95 12.01 1.94
N PRO A 249 -11.07 12.76 1.89
CA PRO A 249 -11.43 13.55 0.72
C PRO A 249 -10.36 14.60 0.42
N GLY A 250 -9.96 14.70 -0.85
CA GLY A 250 -8.91 15.62 -1.26
C GLY A 250 -8.92 15.91 -2.76
N THR A 251 -7.96 16.70 -3.21
CA THR A 251 -7.79 17.06 -4.62
C THR A 251 -6.38 16.67 -5.08
N LEU A 252 -6.32 15.84 -6.12
CA LEU A 252 -5.11 15.52 -6.86
C LEU A 252 -5.04 16.42 -8.11
N GLY A 253 -4.09 17.34 -8.15
CA GLY A 253 -3.81 18.15 -9.32
C GLY A 253 -2.73 17.50 -10.18
N VAL A 254 -2.97 17.36 -11.49
CA VAL A 254 -1.98 16.91 -12.47
C VAL A 254 -1.93 17.90 -13.61
N SER A 255 -0.78 18.52 -13.81
CA SER A 255 -0.60 19.50 -14.87
C SER A 255 0.65 19.20 -15.71
N ALA A 256 0.59 19.60 -16.97
CA ALA A 256 1.74 19.56 -17.88
C ALA A 256 1.76 20.81 -18.74
N ARG A 257 2.93 21.45 -18.86
CA ARG A 257 3.11 22.66 -19.65
C ARG A 257 4.53 22.77 -20.21
N LEU A 258 4.70 23.56 -21.26
CA LEU A 258 6.03 23.97 -21.71
C LEU A 258 6.66 24.98 -20.75
N ASP A 259 7.96 24.87 -20.59
CA ASP A 259 8.80 25.81 -19.89
C ASP A 259 9.93 26.26 -20.82
N GLY A 260 9.68 27.37 -21.53
CA GLY A 260 10.48 27.78 -22.67
C GLY A 260 10.23 26.92 -23.91
N GLU A 261 11.24 26.74 -24.76
CA GLU A 261 11.15 25.94 -25.99
C GLU A 261 11.66 24.51 -25.82
N ASP A 262 12.52 24.27 -24.85
CA ASP A 262 13.30 23.04 -24.71
C ASP A 262 12.86 22.14 -23.54
N TRP A 263 11.93 22.58 -22.71
CA TRP A 263 11.54 21.87 -21.51
C TRP A 263 10.04 21.68 -21.37
N VAL A 264 9.65 20.55 -20.84
CA VAL A 264 8.28 20.29 -20.34
C VAL A 264 8.31 20.14 -18.84
N VAL A 265 7.38 20.80 -18.15
CA VAL A 265 7.16 20.68 -16.72
C VAL A 265 5.90 19.91 -16.47
N VAL A 266 5.99 18.85 -15.67
CA VAL A 266 4.86 18.12 -15.10
C VAL A 266 4.80 18.42 -13.62
N GLU A 267 3.62 18.79 -13.13
CA GLU A 267 3.37 19.06 -11.72
C GLU A 267 2.28 18.12 -11.21
N ILE A 268 2.58 17.46 -10.10
CA ILE A 268 1.62 16.62 -9.36
C ILE A 268 1.49 17.23 -7.98
N SER A 269 0.27 17.62 -7.62
CA SER A 269 -0.04 18.26 -6.34
C SER A 269 -1.16 17.53 -5.62
N ASP A 270 -1.10 17.51 -4.30
CA ASP A 270 -2.13 16.99 -3.42
C ASP A 270 -2.52 18.00 -2.36
N THR A 271 -3.68 17.81 -1.76
CA THR A 271 -4.17 18.58 -0.60
C THR A 271 -4.06 17.77 0.69
N GLY A 272 -3.07 16.88 0.76
CA GLY A 272 -2.79 16.05 1.93
C GLY A 272 -2.13 16.83 3.07
N HIS A 273 -1.69 16.10 4.09
CA HIS A 273 -1.08 16.69 5.29
C HIS A 273 0.29 17.34 5.05
N GLY A 274 0.88 17.16 3.85
CA GLY A 274 2.19 17.68 3.50
C GLY A 274 3.35 17.09 4.33
N MET A 275 4.51 17.74 4.22
CA MET A 275 5.74 17.33 4.92
C MET A 275 6.38 18.53 5.61
N PRO A 276 6.86 18.38 6.86
CA PRO A 276 7.75 19.36 7.49
C PRO A 276 9.03 19.57 6.65
N THR A 277 9.63 20.75 6.75
CA THR A 277 10.85 21.09 5.98
C THR A 277 12.00 20.10 6.21
N GLU A 278 12.15 19.61 7.44
CA GLU A 278 13.16 18.62 7.79
C GLU A 278 12.93 17.27 7.07
N VAL A 279 11.67 16.86 6.92
CA VAL A 279 11.27 15.64 6.21
C VAL A 279 11.45 15.80 4.69
N SER A 280 11.04 16.94 4.13
CA SER A 280 11.16 17.19 2.69
C SER A 280 12.62 17.25 2.23
N ALA A 281 13.56 17.70 3.08
CA ALA A 281 14.98 17.71 2.79
C ALA A 281 15.58 16.31 2.57
N HIS A 282 15.03 15.30 3.23
CA HIS A 282 15.48 13.89 3.14
C HIS A 282 14.57 13.02 2.25
N ALA A 283 13.50 13.57 1.69
CA ALA A 283 12.47 12.82 0.97
C ALA A 283 12.99 12.01 -0.23
N PHE A 284 14.11 12.41 -0.82
CA PHE A 284 14.76 11.70 -1.92
C PHE A 284 15.86 10.72 -1.47
N GLU A 285 16.09 10.56 -0.18
CA GLU A 285 17.07 9.58 0.31
C GLU A 285 16.49 8.15 0.23
N PRO A 286 17.29 7.17 -0.19
CA PRO A 286 16.84 5.78 -0.26
C PRO A 286 16.35 5.28 1.11
N PHE A 287 15.22 4.58 1.13
CA PHE A 287 14.57 4.02 2.33
C PHE A 287 14.02 5.04 3.34
N PHE A 288 14.12 6.32 3.07
CA PHE A 288 13.51 7.32 3.91
C PHE A 288 11.98 7.30 3.75
N THR A 289 11.27 7.09 4.84
CA THR A 289 9.80 7.09 4.86
C THR A 289 9.29 7.53 6.22
N THR A 290 8.22 8.32 6.21
CA THR A 290 7.45 8.71 7.40
C THR A 290 6.23 7.82 7.62
N LYS A 291 5.93 6.93 6.66
CA LYS A 291 4.83 5.97 6.77
C LYS A 291 5.15 4.91 7.80
N GLU A 292 4.12 4.36 8.45
CA GLU A 292 4.25 3.26 9.41
C GLU A 292 5.05 2.10 8.82
N VAL A 293 5.74 1.38 9.72
CA VAL A 293 6.50 0.19 9.33
C VAL A 293 5.58 -0.74 8.55
N GLY A 294 5.86 -0.86 7.28
CA GLY A 294 5.09 -1.71 6.43
C GLY A 294 4.25 -1.06 5.37
N LYS A 295 3.94 0.20 5.47
CA LYS A 295 3.12 0.92 4.49
C LYS A 295 3.92 1.69 3.45
N GLY A 296 5.23 1.87 3.65
CA GLY A 296 6.12 2.56 2.71
C GLY A 296 7.46 1.86 2.56
N THR A 297 8.00 1.79 1.33
CA THR A 297 9.33 1.23 1.04
C THR A 297 10.45 2.27 1.16
N GLY A 298 10.10 3.57 1.17
CA GLY A 298 11.06 4.67 1.12
C GLY A 298 11.89 4.77 -0.17
N LEU A 299 11.50 4.01 -1.22
CA LEU A 299 12.24 3.94 -2.48
C LEU A 299 11.59 4.74 -3.62
N GLY A 300 10.30 5.06 -3.54
CA GLY A 300 9.56 5.65 -4.64
C GLY A 300 10.13 6.99 -5.12
N LEU A 301 10.44 7.90 -4.22
CA LEU A 301 11.00 9.21 -4.56
C LEU A 301 12.46 9.13 -5.00
N ASP A 302 13.29 8.27 -4.39
CA ASP A 302 14.67 8.03 -4.84
C ASP A 302 14.69 7.47 -6.27
N ILE A 303 13.86 6.45 -6.57
CA ILE A 303 13.72 5.90 -7.92
C ILE A 303 13.26 6.99 -8.90
N SER A 304 12.28 7.81 -8.53
CA SER A 304 11.79 8.91 -9.37
C SER A 304 12.91 9.92 -9.67
N ARG A 305 13.70 10.31 -8.68
CA ARG A 305 14.83 11.21 -8.86
C ARG A 305 15.90 10.62 -9.79
N ARG A 306 16.23 9.35 -9.63
CA ARG A 306 17.21 8.66 -10.49
C ARG A 306 16.75 8.58 -11.94
N ILE A 307 15.47 8.27 -12.16
CA ILE A 307 14.90 8.25 -13.51
C ILE A 307 14.95 9.65 -14.11
N VAL A 308 14.43 10.65 -13.42
CA VAL A 308 14.34 12.02 -13.93
C VAL A 308 15.73 12.63 -14.15
N VAL A 309 16.58 12.63 -13.12
CA VAL A 309 17.88 13.31 -13.16
C VAL A 309 18.93 12.46 -13.86
N GLY A 310 19.05 11.19 -13.49
CA GLY A 310 20.12 10.32 -13.97
C GLY A 310 19.90 9.80 -15.39
N ARG A 311 18.64 9.61 -15.81
CA ARG A 311 18.31 8.97 -17.09
C ARG A 311 17.76 9.93 -18.15
N HIS A 312 17.06 10.96 -17.70
CA HIS A 312 16.40 11.91 -18.60
C HIS A 312 17.04 13.32 -18.55
N SER A 313 18.13 13.51 -17.78
CA SER A 313 18.79 14.81 -17.61
C SER A 313 17.82 15.92 -17.21
N GLY A 314 16.78 15.56 -16.46
CA GLY A 314 15.74 16.44 -15.96
C GLY A 314 16.01 16.93 -14.55
N GLU A 315 15.02 17.60 -13.99
CA GLU A 315 15.02 18.11 -12.62
C GLU A 315 13.76 17.64 -11.89
N ILE A 316 13.87 17.33 -10.60
CA ILE A 316 12.73 17.01 -9.74
C ILE A 316 12.85 17.80 -8.45
N THR A 317 11.79 18.51 -8.07
CA THR A 317 11.73 19.32 -6.85
C THR A 317 10.45 19.05 -6.08
N ILE A 318 10.48 19.24 -4.77
CA ILE A 318 9.32 19.12 -3.87
C ILE A 318 9.13 20.44 -3.13
N GLU A 319 7.92 20.95 -3.15
CA GLU A 319 7.45 22.04 -2.31
C GLU A 319 6.32 21.44 -1.44
N SER A 320 6.46 21.51 -0.12
CA SER A 320 5.49 20.88 0.78
C SER A 320 5.26 21.76 2.00
N GLY A 321 4.03 21.74 2.49
CA GLY A 321 3.57 22.51 3.64
C GLY A 321 2.25 21.93 4.19
N PRO A 322 1.65 22.59 5.19
CA PRO A 322 0.45 22.08 5.85
C PRO A 322 -0.79 21.99 4.94
N GLU A 323 -0.77 22.58 3.75
CA GLU A 323 -1.88 22.55 2.79
C GLU A 323 -1.68 21.51 1.68
N GLY A 324 -0.62 20.71 1.75
CA GLY A 324 -0.33 19.65 0.78
C GLY A 324 1.09 19.65 0.25
N THR A 325 1.31 18.87 -0.82
CA THR A 325 2.60 18.74 -1.49
C THR A 325 2.47 19.01 -2.98
N LEU A 326 3.46 19.68 -3.54
CA LEU A 326 3.67 19.87 -4.97
C LEU A 326 5.00 19.24 -5.36
N VAL A 327 4.96 18.25 -6.23
CA VAL A 327 6.16 17.69 -6.86
C VAL A 327 6.22 18.17 -8.30
N ARG A 328 7.33 18.79 -8.66
CA ARG A 328 7.58 19.32 -10.01
C ARG A 328 8.67 18.49 -10.68
N VAL A 329 8.38 17.97 -11.87
CA VAL A 329 9.31 17.25 -12.73
C VAL A 329 9.50 18.06 -13.99
N ARG A 330 10.76 18.40 -14.31
CA ARG A 330 11.15 19.15 -15.49
C ARG A 330 11.98 18.25 -16.40
N LEU A 331 11.55 18.06 -17.64
CA LEU A 331 12.16 17.15 -18.60
C LEU A 331 12.55 17.90 -19.87
N PRO A 332 13.73 17.65 -20.46
CA PRO A 332 14.08 18.23 -21.74
C PRO A 332 13.22 17.63 -22.87
N THR A 333 12.85 18.43 -23.85
CA THR A 333 12.10 17.96 -25.03
C THR A 333 12.95 17.06 -25.93
N ARG A 334 14.28 17.24 -25.92
CA ARG A 334 15.25 16.41 -26.63
C ARG A 334 16.30 15.90 -25.68
N HIS A 335 16.72 14.68 -25.84
CA HIS A 335 17.79 14.12 -25.00
C HIS A 335 19.14 14.75 -25.37
N ALA A 336 19.89 15.24 -24.38
CA ALA A 336 21.19 15.93 -24.55
C ALA A 336 22.35 15.00 -25.04
N GLY A 337 22.08 13.97 -25.80
CA GLY A 337 23.01 12.93 -26.21
C GLY A 337 23.42 12.92 -27.68
N GLU A 338 22.88 13.77 -28.55
CA GLU A 338 23.25 13.85 -29.98
C GLU A 338 23.65 15.26 -30.38
N THR A 339 24.90 15.63 -30.10
CA THR A 339 25.70 16.62 -30.84
C THR A 339 27.04 16.00 -31.17
#